data_b52b47ac7c1399e0a3c51bbfe3203d18
#
_entry.id   b52b47ac7c1399e0a3c51bbfe3203d18
#
_cell.length_a   1.000
_cell.length_b   1.000
_cell.length_c   1.000
_cell.angle_alpha   90.00
_cell.angle_beta   90.00
_cell.angle_gamma   90.00
#
_symmetry.space_group_name_H-M   'P 1'
#
loop_
_entity.id
_entity.type
_entity.pdbx_description
1 polymer ?
#
loop_
_entity_poly.entity_id
_entity_poly.type
_entity_poly.pdbx_seq_one_letter_code
_entity_poly.pdbx_strand_id
1 'polypeptide(L)'
;MNVTYLNDEDLDFLQHCSEEQLANFARLLTHNEKGKARLSGVLSHNELFKAMEGHPEQHRRNWKLIAGELQHYGGDSIANKVRGHGKLYRAILLDVSKRLKLKADKEMSTFDIEQQLLENFLRNTWQKMDAGHKQEFLQAVDARVSELEELLPLLMKDSQLAKGVSHLLSSQLSQILRTHAAMNVLGHGLLRGVGLGGPVGAALNGVKAVSGSAYRVTIPAVLQIACLRRVISVTQK
;
A
#
# COMPACT_ATOMS: atom_id res chain seq x y z
N MET A 1 -9.11 20.80 -10.04
CA MET A 1 -7.78 20.40 -10.55
C MET A 1 -7.92 19.01 -11.13
N ASN A 2 -7.48 18.77 -12.35
CA ASN A 2 -7.51 17.43 -12.94
C ASN A 2 -6.27 16.65 -12.46
N VAL A 3 -6.47 15.37 -12.11
CA VAL A 3 -5.35 14.42 -11.89
C VAL A 3 -4.64 14.28 -13.24
N THR A 4 -3.35 14.62 -13.27
CA THR A 4 -2.51 14.39 -14.45
C THR A 4 -1.53 13.26 -14.11
N TYR A 5 -1.63 12.15 -14.84
CA TYR A 5 -0.66 11.06 -14.74
C TYR A 5 0.63 11.47 -15.46
N LEU A 6 1.75 11.40 -14.75
CA LEU A 6 3.07 11.42 -15.36
C LEU A 6 3.37 10.01 -15.86
N ASN A 7 3.78 9.88 -17.11
CA ASN A 7 4.20 8.57 -17.63
C ASN A 7 5.33 7.99 -16.77
N ASP A 8 5.12 6.79 -16.22
CA ASP A 8 5.96 6.22 -15.18
C ASP A 8 6.03 4.69 -15.34
N GLU A 9 7.11 4.23 -15.92
CA GLU A 9 7.34 2.81 -16.20
C GLU A 9 7.25 1.94 -14.93
N ASP A 10 7.61 2.51 -13.79
CA ASP A 10 7.49 1.83 -12.49
C ASP A 10 6.02 1.61 -12.06
N LEU A 11 5.04 2.28 -12.66
CA LEU A 11 3.62 2.13 -12.35
C LEU A 11 2.83 1.45 -13.47
N ASP A 12 3.42 1.17 -14.64
CA ASP A 12 2.71 0.58 -15.77
C ASP A 12 2.12 -0.80 -15.49
N PHE A 13 2.71 -1.57 -14.56
CA PHE A 13 2.16 -2.87 -14.16
C PHE A 13 0.75 -2.78 -13.56
N LEU A 14 0.31 -1.61 -13.09
CA LEU A 14 -1.03 -1.40 -12.52
C LEU A 14 -2.14 -1.71 -13.52
N GLN A 15 -1.90 -1.58 -14.83
CA GLN A 15 -2.84 -1.98 -15.88
C GLN A 15 -3.22 -3.47 -15.83
N HIS A 16 -2.37 -4.31 -15.22
CA HIS A 16 -2.57 -5.76 -15.08
C HIS A 16 -3.22 -6.15 -13.74
N CYS A 17 -3.43 -5.19 -12.85
CA CYS A 17 -4.12 -5.42 -11.59
C CYS A 17 -5.62 -5.66 -11.81
N SER A 18 -6.23 -6.44 -10.91
CA SER A 18 -7.67 -6.66 -10.91
C SER A 18 -8.45 -5.40 -10.51
N GLU A 19 -9.74 -5.37 -10.82
CA GLU A 19 -10.65 -4.31 -10.39
C GLU A 19 -10.61 -4.13 -8.86
N GLU A 20 -10.69 -5.24 -8.11
CA GLU A 20 -10.65 -5.20 -6.65
C GLU A 20 -9.32 -4.65 -6.11
N GLN A 21 -8.19 -5.05 -6.70
CA GLN A 21 -6.87 -4.55 -6.30
C GLN A 21 -6.77 -3.04 -6.50
N LEU A 22 -7.23 -2.53 -7.63
CA LEU A 22 -7.21 -1.11 -7.94
C LEU A 22 -8.25 -0.32 -7.13
N ALA A 23 -9.43 -0.88 -6.87
CA ALA A 23 -10.43 -0.28 -5.99
C ALA A 23 -9.88 -0.11 -4.56
N ASN A 24 -9.22 -1.14 -4.03
CA ASN A 24 -8.58 -1.08 -2.72
C ASN A 24 -7.45 -0.04 -2.70
N PHE A 25 -6.66 0.05 -3.75
CA PHE A 25 -5.59 1.03 -3.87
C PHE A 25 -6.13 2.47 -4.00
N ALA A 26 -7.14 2.70 -4.84
CA ALA A 26 -7.82 3.98 -4.95
C ALA A 26 -8.40 4.44 -3.61
N ARG A 27 -9.04 3.50 -2.86
CA ARG A 27 -9.59 3.79 -1.55
C ARG A 27 -8.51 4.20 -0.54
N LEU A 28 -7.35 3.55 -0.55
CA LEU A 28 -6.20 3.93 0.29
C LEU A 28 -5.77 5.38 0.03
N LEU A 29 -5.78 5.81 -1.23
CA LEU A 29 -5.41 7.16 -1.61
C LEU A 29 -6.49 8.18 -1.25
N THR A 30 -7.76 7.88 -1.51
CA THR A 30 -8.88 8.83 -1.40
C THR A 30 -9.51 8.92 -0.03
N HIS A 31 -9.34 7.92 0.84
CA HIS A 31 -9.97 7.89 2.16
C HIS A 31 -8.91 7.80 3.27
N ASN A 32 -9.24 8.39 4.42
CA ASN A 32 -8.43 8.22 5.61
C ASN A 32 -8.80 6.93 6.36
N GLU A 33 -8.06 6.62 7.43
CA GLU A 33 -8.29 5.45 8.28
C GLU A 33 -9.67 5.41 8.95
N LYS A 34 -10.36 6.55 9.06
CA LYS A 34 -11.75 6.62 9.56
C LYS A 34 -12.78 6.44 8.44
N GLY A 35 -12.35 6.08 7.25
CA GLY A 35 -13.21 5.92 6.07
C GLY A 35 -13.79 7.22 5.52
N LYS A 36 -13.32 8.38 6.00
CA LYS A 36 -13.73 9.68 5.48
C LYS A 36 -12.89 10.07 4.28
N ALA A 37 -13.52 10.66 3.26
CA ALA A 37 -12.83 11.18 2.10
C ALA A 37 -11.75 12.21 2.52
N ARG A 38 -10.58 12.14 1.85
CA ARG A 38 -9.49 13.11 2.05
C ARG A 38 -9.80 14.39 1.28
N LEU A 39 -9.69 15.52 1.96
CA LEU A 39 -9.91 16.83 1.31
C LEU A 39 -8.80 17.19 0.31
N SER A 40 -7.62 16.61 0.45
CA SER A 40 -6.46 16.86 -0.43
C SER A 40 -6.44 15.97 -1.67
N GLY A 41 -7.31 14.97 -1.77
CA GLY A 41 -7.40 14.09 -2.92
C GLY A 41 -8.07 14.77 -4.11
N VAL A 42 -7.56 14.53 -5.30
CA VAL A 42 -8.11 15.06 -6.56
C VAL A 42 -8.86 14.00 -7.36
N LEU A 43 -8.57 12.70 -7.14
CA LEU A 43 -9.21 11.59 -7.85
C LEU A 43 -10.72 11.56 -7.63
N SER A 44 -11.18 11.71 -6.38
CA SER A 44 -12.60 11.72 -6.04
C SER A 44 -13.40 12.91 -6.63
N HIS A 45 -12.72 13.94 -7.11
CA HIS A 45 -13.31 15.10 -7.77
C HIS A 45 -13.11 15.08 -9.29
N ASN A 46 -12.40 14.07 -9.81
CA ASN A 46 -12.14 13.95 -11.24
C ASN A 46 -13.41 13.51 -11.98
N GLU A 47 -13.81 14.28 -13.01
CA GLU A 47 -15.06 14.04 -13.75
C GLU A 47 -15.05 12.72 -14.50
N LEU A 48 -13.89 12.32 -15.09
CA LEU A 48 -13.78 11.06 -15.80
C LEU A 48 -13.91 9.87 -14.85
N PHE A 49 -13.34 9.99 -13.67
CA PHE A 49 -13.46 8.93 -12.65
C PHE A 49 -14.89 8.80 -12.13
N LYS A 50 -15.57 9.94 -11.89
CA LYS A 50 -16.98 9.98 -11.47
C LYS A 50 -17.94 9.47 -12.55
N ALA A 51 -17.69 9.80 -13.82
CA ALA A 51 -18.53 9.37 -14.93
C ALA A 51 -18.60 7.84 -15.07
N MET A 52 -17.64 7.13 -14.48
CA MET A 52 -17.62 5.66 -14.45
C MET A 52 -18.09 5.07 -13.11
N GLU A 53 -18.64 5.88 -12.20
CA GLU A 53 -19.14 5.39 -10.92
C GLU A 53 -20.20 4.30 -11.12
N GLY A 54 -20.02 3.15 -10.43
CA GLY A 54 -20.87 1.99 -10.59
C GLY A 54 -20.55 1.09 -11.79
N HIS A 55 -19.60 1.45 -12.66
CA HIS A 55 -19.17 0.57 -13.76
C HIS A 55 -18.32 -0.59 -13.22
N PRO A 56 -18.53 -1.86 -13.67
CA PRO A 56 -17.81 -3.04 -13.17
C PRO A 56 -16.29 -2.98 -13.31
N GLU A 57 -15.79 -2.17 -14.23
CA GLU A 57 -14.36 -1.98 -14.49
C GLU A 57 -13.91 -0.53 -14.26
N GLN A 58 -14.53 0.19 -13.35
CA GLN A 58 -14.25 1.60 -13.09
C GLN A 58 -12.77 1.84 -12.81
N HIS A 59 -12.18 1.05 -11.89
CA HIS A 59 -10.82 1.26 -11.44
C HIS A 59 -9.79 0.75 -12.45
N ARG A 60 -10.07 -0.38 -13.11
CA ARG A 60 -9.19 -0.90 -14.17
C ARG A 60 -9.04 0.08 -15.34
N ARG A 61 -10.14 0.64 -15.80
CA ARG A 61 -10.12 1.61 -16.90
C ARG A 61 -9.48 2.93 -16.51
N ASN A 62 -9.46 3.25 -15.22
CA ASN A 62 -8.92 4.50 -14.69
C ASN A 62 -7.61 4.30 -13.92
N TRP A 63 -6.85 3.21 -14.16
CA TRP A 63 -5.62 2.94 -13.42
C TRP A 63 -4.61 4.10 -13.50
N LYS A 64 -4.53 4.82 -14.63
CA LYS A 64 -3.67 6.00 -14.77
C LYS A 64 -4.09 7.15 -13.86
N LEU A 65 -5.38 7.37 -13.68
CA LEU A 65 -5.86 8.39 -12.75
C LEU A 65 -5.52 8.01 -11.29
N ILE A 66 -5.63 6.73 -10.96
CA ILE A 66 -5.26 6.21 -9.63
C ILE A 66 -3.75 6.36 -9.40
N ALA A 67 -2.92 6.01 -10.39
CA ALA A 67 -1.48 6.23 -10.35
C ALA A 67 -1.12 7.73 -10.21
N GLY A 68 -1.79 8.60 -10.95
CA GLY A 68 -1.62 10.05 -10.87
C GLY A 68 -1.97 10.61 -9.49
N GLU A 69 -2.97 10.06 -8.82
CA GLU A 69 -3.30 10.42 -7.43
C GLU A 69 -2.15 10.12 -6.48
N LEU A 70 -1.49 8.95 -6.60
CA LEU A 70 -0.29 8.64 -5.83
C LEU A 70 0.83 9.65 -6.12
N GLN A 71 1.08 9.95 -7.39
CA GLN A 71 2.10 10.91 -7.81
C GLN A 71 1.83 12.30 -7.24
N HIS A 72 0.55 12.69 -7.16
CA HIS A 72 0.13 13.94 -6.55
C HIS A 72 0.47 14.00 -5.05
N TYR A 73 0.23 12.92 -4.30
CA TYR A 73 0.57 12.84 -2.87
C TYR A 73 2.08 12.83 -2.61
N GLY A 74 2.88 12.28 -3.51
CA GLY A 74 4.34 12.21 -3.38
C GLY A 74 5.03 13.56 -3.47
N GLY A 75 4.38 14.59 -4.02
CA GLY A 75 4.83 15.97 -3.97
C GLY A 75 4.30 16.67 -2.72
N ASP A 76 5.12 17.49 -2.06
CA ASP A 76 4.60 18.42 -1.06
C ASP A 76 3.53 19.28 -1.71
N SER A 77 2.33 19.42 -1.10
CA SER A 77 1.17 20.12 -1.72
C SER A 77 1.51 21.54 -2.17
N ILE A 78 2.48 22.18 -1.49
CA ILE A 78 2.99 23.51 -1.86
C ILE A 78 3.95 23.41 -3.06
N ALA A 79 4.86 22.42 -3.06
CA ALA A 79 5.82 22.22 -4.15
C ALA A 79 5.12 21.74 -5.44
N ASN A 80 4.02 21.00 -5.35
CA ASN A 80 3.20 20.59 -6.51
C ASN A 80 2.47 21.77 -7.15
N LYS A 81 1.99 22.73 -6.36
CA LYS A 81 1.40 23.99 -6.88
C LYS A 81 2.41 24.79 -7.68
N VAL A 82 3.69 24.77 -7.28
CA VAL A 82 4.76 25.48 -7.98
C VAL A 82 5.24 24.71 -9.22
N ARG A 83 5.26 23.36 -9.17
CA ARG A 83 5.73 22.50 -10.26
C ARG A 83 4.66 22.19 -11.31
N GLY A 84 3.38 22.27 -10.95
CA GLY A 84 2.26 21.94 -11.83
C GLY A 84 2.06 20.43 -12.08
N HIS A 85 2.88 19.53 -11.49
CA HIS A 85 2.77 18.08 -11.67
C HIS A 85 3.24 17.32 -10.40
N GLY A 86 2.84 16.05 -10.30
CA GLY A 86 3.25 15.13 -9.23
C GLY A 86 4.72 14.68 -9.34
N LYS A 87 5.10 13.70 -8.54
CA LYS A 87 6.42 13.03 -8.55
C LYS A 87 6.32 11.65 -9.17
N LEU A 88 7.36 11.23 -9.89
CA LEU A 88 7.54 9.83 -10.31
C LEU A 88 7.61 8.91 -9.10
N TYR A 89 7.11 7.68 -9.26
CA TYR A 89 7.03 6.68 -8.20
C TYR A 89 8.38 6.41 -7.53
N ARG A 90 9.44 6.28 -8.33
CA ARG A 90 10.79 6.06 -7.81
C ARG A 90 11.23 7.15 -6.82
N ALA A 91 10.91 8.41 -7.10
CA ALA A 91 11.23 9.50 -6.20
C ALA A 91 10.41 9.43 -4.90
N ILE A 92 9.14 9.01 -4.98
CA ILE A 92 8.28 8.79 -3.81
C ILE A 92 8.83 7.64 -2.97
N LEU A 93 9.23 6.54 -3.60
CA LEU A 93 9.82 5.36 -2.96
C LEU A 93 11.11 5.70 -2.20
N LEU A 94 12.00 6.48 -2.81
CA LEU A 94 13.23 6.96 -2.16
C LEU A 94 12.94 7.89 -0.98
N ASP A 95 11.97 8.80 -1.11
CA ASP A 95 11.56 9.69 -0.01
C ASP A 95 11.00 8.87 1.17
N VAL A 96 10.17 7.86 0.89
CA VAL A 96 9.63 6.93 1.90
C VAL A 96 10.75 6.13 2.56
N SER A 97 11.67 5.57 1.76
CA SER A 97 12.81 4.78 2.26
C SER A 97 13.69 5.61 3.17
N LYS A 98 14.02 6.85 2.77
CA LYS A 98 14.77 7.79 3.60
C LYS A 98 14.04 8.08 4.92
N ARG A 99 12.71 8.28 4.86
CA ARG A 99 11.89 8.52 6.05
C ARG A 99 11.90 7.34 7.02
N LEU A 100 11.91 6.13 6.51
CA LEU A 100 11.99 4.88 7.26
C LEU A 100 13.43 4.49 7.65
N LYS A 101 14.42 5.33 7.31
CA LYS A 101 15.85 5.10 7.57
C LYS A 101 16.38 3.81 6.91
N LEU A 102 15.83 3.46 5.74
CA LEU A 102 16.32 2.34 4.94
C LEU A 102 17.57 2.76 4.16
N LYS A 103 18.46 1.80 3.92
CA LYS A 103 19.66 1.98 3.11
C LYS A 103 19.34 1.87 1.62
N ALA A 104 18.48 2.75 1.13
CA ALA A 104 18.14 2.83 -0.29
C ALA A 104 18.91 3.97 -0.95
N ASP A 105 19.55 3.71 -2.07
CA ASP A 105 20.25 4.70 -2.87
C ASP A 105 19.72 4.75 -4.31
N LYS A 106 20.25 5.67 -5.07
CA LYS A 106 19.81 5.92 -6.44
C LYS A 106 20.25 4.85 -7.43
N GLU A 107 21.24 4.02 -7.11
CA GLU A 107 21.78 2.96 -7.96
C GLU A 107 20.97 1.67 -7.84
N MET A 108 20.24 1.50 -6.73
CA MET A 108 19.38 0.34 -6.53
C MET A 108 18.19 0.37 -7.50
N SER A 109 17.75 -0.82 -7.96
CA SER A 109 16.51 -0.92 -8.73
C SER A 109 15.29 -0.58 -7.89
N THR A 110 14.19 -0.14 -8.51
CA THR A 110 12.91 0.07 -7.82
C THR A 110 12.47 -1.19 -7.08
N PHE A 111 12.64 -2.35 -7.70
CA PHE A 111 12.31 -3.64 -7.09
C PHE A 111 13.11 -3.92 -5.82
N ASP A 112 14.44 -3.67 -5.82
CA ASP A 112 15.28 -3.91 -4.63
C ASP A 112 14.92 -2.98 -3.47
N ILE A 113 14.58 -1.73 -3.77
CA ILE A 113 14.14 -0.77 -2.76
C ILE A 113 12.77 -1.20 -2.17
N GLU A 114 11.84 -1.64 -3.02
CA GLU A 114 10.56 -2.21 -2.59
C GLU A 114 10.76 -3.45 -1.72
N GLN A 115 11.72 -4.30 -2.07
CA GLN A 115 12.08 -5.47 -1.29
C GLN A 115 12.55 -5.10 0.12
N GLN A 116 13.51 -4.17 0.23
CA GLN A 116 13.97 -3.69 1.54
C GLN A 116 12.84 -3.08 2.37
N LEU A 117 11.92 -2.35 1.71
CA LEU A 117 10.76 -1.78 2.37
C LEU A 117 9.84 -2.86 2.95
N LEU A 118 9.51 -3.90 2.17
CA LEU A 118 8.67 -5.01 2.61
C LEU A 118 9.33 -5.81 3.74
N GLU A 119 10.63 -6.10 3.64
CA GLU A 119 11.37 -6.79 4.71
C GLU A 119 11.38 -5.98 6.01
N ASN A 120 11.67 -4.69 5.93
CA ASN A 120 11.62 -3.81 7.10
C ASN A 120 10.23 -3.79 7.74
N PHE A 121 9.19 -3.70 6.90
CA PHE A 121 7.81 -3.73 7.37
C PHE A 121 7.46 -5.06 8.03
N LEU A 122 7.85 -6.18 7.44
CA LEU A 122 7.65 -7.52 8.01
C LEU A 122 8.37 -7.67 9.35
N ARG A 123 9.64 -7.27 9.46
CA ARG A 123 10.41 -7.31 10.72
C ARG A 123 9.73 -6.50 11.82
N ASN A 124 9.32 -5.27 11.51
CA ASN A 124 8.62 -4.41 12.47
C ASN A 124 7.25 -4.97 12.88
N THR A 125 6.56 -5.65 11.96
CA THR A 125 5.30 -6.31 12.23
C THR A 125 5.49 -7.52 13.11
N TRP A 126 6.45 -8.39 12.77
CA TRP A 126 6.80 -9.61 13.49
C TRP A 126 7.16 -9.35 14.95
N GLN A 127 7.96 -8.30 15.21
CA GLN A 127 8.32 -7.90 16.56
C GLN A 127 7.13 -7.51 17.45
N LYS A 128 6.02 -7.10 16.84
CA LYS A 128 4.78 -6.71 17.54
C LYS A 128 3.76 -7.84 17.65
N MET A 129 4.02 -8.98 17.03
CA MET A 129 3.18 -10.17 17.09
C MET A 129 3.48 -10.95 18.38
N ASP A 130 2.42 -11.42 19.04
CA ASP A 130 2.54 -12.51 20.02
C ASP A 130 2.74 -13.87 19.32
N ALA A 131 2.96 -14.92 20.09
CA ALA A 131 3.23 -16.25 19.55
C ALA A 131 2.08 -16.81 18.70
N GLY A 132 0.83 -16.55 19.10
CA GLY A 132 -0.35 -16.99 18.35
C GLY A 132 -0.44 -16.34 16.98
N HIS A 133 -0.31 -15.01 16.90
CA HIS A 133 -0.33 -14.27 15.64
C HIS A 133 0.85 -14.63 14.72
N LYS A 134 2.03 -14.93 15.27
CA LYS A 134 3.17 -15.41 14.47
C LYS A 134 2.85 -16.74 13.81
N GLN A 135 2.28 -17.67 14.57
CA GLN A 135 1.89 -18.97 14.06
C GLN A 135 0.79 -18.87 12.99
N GLU A 136 -0.24 -18.06 13.24
CA GLU A 136 -1.30 -17.79 12.25
C GLU A 136 -0.73 -17.21 10.96
N PHE A 137 0.21 -16.26 11.07
CA PHE A 137 0.86 -15.65 9.90
C PHE A 137 1.61 -16.70 9.08
N LEU A 138 2.44 -17.55 9.71
CA LEU A 138 3.20 -18.60 9.03
C LEU A 138 2.28 -19.64 8.37
N GLN A 139 1.21 -20.03 9.05
CA GLN A 139 0.20 -20.94 8.48
C GLN A 139 -0.51 -20.31 7.27
N ALA A 140 -0.88 -19.03 7.35
CA ALA A 140 -1.58 -18.35 6.27
C ALA A 140 -0.74 -18.21 4.97
N VAL A 141 0.59 -18.28 5.08
CA VAL A 141 1.50 -18.25 3.93
C VAL A 141 2.09 -19.61 3.59
N ASP A 142 1.61 -20.67 4.23
CA ASP A 142 2.10 -22.07 4.08
C ASP A 142 3.63 -22.20 4.28
N ALA A 143 4.17 -21.41 5.19
CA ALA A 143 5.61 -21.42 5.49
C ALA A 143 5.96 -22.54 6.46
N ARG A 144 6.94 -23.38 6.09
CA ARG A 144 7.45 -24.49 6.89
C ARG A 144 8.65 -24.07 7.75
N VAL A 145 8.55 -22.91 8.38
CA VAL A 145 9.58 -22.33 9.25
C VAL A 145 8.95 -21.82 10.53
N SER A 146 9.75 -21.58 11.56
CA SER A 146 9.28 -21.13 12.87
C SER A 146 9.51 -19.65 13.12
N GLU A 147 10.49 -19.06 12.42
CA GLU A 147 10.94 -17.70 12.65
C GLU A 147 11.01 -16.87 11.35
N LEU A 148 10.87 -15.56 11.49
CA LEU A 148 10.95 -14.62 10.37
C LEU A 148 12.31 -14.67 9.68
N GLU A 149 13.39 -14.85 10.42
CA GLU A 149 14.75 -14.88 9.88
C GLU A 149 14.99 -16.10 8.95
N GLU A 150 14.25 -17.16 9.15
CA GLU A 150 14.23 -18.32 8.24
C GLU A 150 13.34 -18.06 7.04
N LEU A 151 12.24 -17.31 7.22
CA LEU A 151 11.29 -16.97 6.16
C LEU A 151 11.88 -16.00 5.13
N LEU A 152 12.57 -14.95 5.57
CA LEU A 152 13.05 -13.88 4.68
C LEU A 152 13.95 -14.38 3.53
N PRO A 153 14.94 -15.26 3.74
CA PRO A 153 15.74 -15.81 2.64
C PRO A 153 14.90 -16.65 1.66
N LEU A 154 13.86 -17.32 2.13
CA LEU A 154 12.96 -18.10 1.29
C LEU A 154 12.10 -17.20 0.39
N LEU A 155 11.68 -16.03 0.87
CA LEU A 155 10.94 -15.05 0.06
C LEU A 155 11.73 -14.58 -1.16
N MET A 156 13.07 -14.65 -1.14
CA MET A 156 13.91 -14.31 -2.28
C MET A 156 14.02 -15.45 -3.29
N LYS A 157 13.88 -16.70 -2.85
CA LYS A 157 14.07 -17.92 -3.67
C LYS A 157 12.76 -18.51 -4.15
N ASP A 158 11.70 -18.42 -3.34
CA ASP A 158 10.38 -18.99 -3.62
C ASP A 158 9.40 -17.90 -4.01
N SER A 159 9.09 -17.83 -5.30
CA SER A 159 8.18 -16.84 -5.86
C SER A 159 6.71 -17.05 -5.36
N GLN A 160 6.29 -18.29 -5.11
CA GLN A 160 4.94 -18.58 -4.61
C GLN A 160 4.79 -18.13 -3.16
N LEU A 161 5.79 -18.39 -2.32
CA LEU A 161 5.83 -17.91 -0.95
C LEU A 161 5.83 -16.38 -0.89
N ALA A 162 6.67 -15.73 -1.73
CA ALA A 162 6.72 -14.27 -1.83
C ALA A 162 5.36 -13.68 -2.27
N LYS A 163 4.67 -14.35 -3.20
CA LYS A 163 3.32 -13.99 -3.64
C LYS A 163 2.32 -14.14 -2.51
N GLY A 164 2.35 -15.26 -1.77
CA GLY A 164 1.47 -15.52 -0.63
C GLY A 164 1.59 -14.44 0.45
N VAL A 165 2.82 -14.12 0.87
CA VAL A 165 3.10 -13.04 1.84
C VAL A 165 2.61 -11.69 1.32
N SER A 166 2.89 -11.35 0.06
CA SER A 166 2.48 -10.09 -0.54
C SER A 166 0.96 -9.97 -0.63
N HIS A 167 0.27 -11.06 -1.00
CA HIS A 167 -1.18 -11.10 -1.03
C HIS A 167 -1.79 -10.92 0.36
N LEU A 168 -1.25 -11.59 1.38
CA LEU A 168 -1.69 -11.47 2.77
C LEU A 168 -1.52 -10.03 3.27
N LEU A 169 -0.35 -9.42 3.07
CA LEU A 169 -0.09 -8.03 3.45
C LEU A 169 -1.03 -7.05 2.73
N SER A 170 -1.21 -7.21 1.43
CA SER A 170 -2.11 -6.38 0.64
C SER A 170 -3.55 -6.48 1.14
N SER A 171 -4.03 -7.70 1.43
CA SER A 171 -5.38 -7.91 1.96
C SER A 171 -5.56 -7.29 3.34
N GLN A 172 -4.59 -7.43 4.23
CA GLN A 172 -4.62 -6.83 5.57
C GLN A 172 -4.56 -5.29 5.53
N LEU A 173 -3.72 -4.70 4.67
CA LEU A 173 -3.71 -3.26 4.43
C LEU A 173 -5.08 -2.76 3.96
N SER A 174 -5.70 -3.47 3.03
CA SER A 174 -7.03 -3.15 2.51
C SER A 174 -8.12 -3.34 3.57
N GLN A 175 -8.03 -4.37 4.41
CA GLN A 175 -8.98 -4.64 5.48
C GLN A 175 -8.94 -3.58 6.58
N ILE A 176 -7.75 -3.13 7.00
CA ILE A 176 -7.59 -2.03 7.97
C ILE A 176 -8.32 -0.78 7.48
N LEU A 177 -8.25 -0.48 6.19
CA LEU A 177 -8.93 0.67 5.60
C LEU A 177 -10.46 0.48 5.53
N ARG A 178 -10.94 -0.75 5.27
CA ARG A 178 -12.38 -1.05 5.18
C ARG A 178 -13.07 -1.06 6.55
N THR A 179 -12.43 -1.64 7.55
CA THR A 179 -13.04 -1.79 8.88
C THR A 179 -13.14 -0.48 9.64
N HIS A 180 -12.21 0.43 9.46
CA HIS A 180 -12.36 1.79 10.01
C HIS A 180 -13.55 2.55 9.38
N ALA A 181 -13.89 2.26 8.12
CA ALA A 181 -15.08 2.81 7.49
C ALA A 181 -16.38 2.21 8.05
N ALA A 182 -16.41 0.91 8.27
CA ALA A 182 -17.58 0.21 8.82
C ALA A 182 -17.85 0.54 10.29
N MET A 183 -16.80 0.78 11.10
CA MET A 183 -16.96 1.17 12.52
C MET A 183 -17.67 2.50 12.72
N ASN A 184 -17.58 3.43 11.76
CA ASN A 184 -18.31 4.69 11.84
C ASN A 184 -19.83 4.53 11.61
N VAL A 185 -20.27 3.38 11.04
CA VAL A 185 -21.67 3.10 10.72
C VAL A 185 -22.36 2.26 11.81
N LEU A 186 -21.62 1.40 12.53
CA LEU A 186 -22.21 0.35 13.40
C LEU A 186 -22.04 0.57 14.91
N GLY A 187 -21.51 1.70 15.38
CA GLY A 187 -21.41 1.97 16.82
C GLY A 187 -20.42 1.05 17.57
N HIS A 188 -19.85 1.56 18.63
CA HIS A 188 -18.65 1.07 19.34
C HIS A 188 -18.75 -0.31 20.05
N GLY A 189 -19.74 -1.14 19.78
CA GLY A 189 -20.09 -2.26 20.66
C GLY A 189 -19.64 -3.66 20.24
N LEU A 190 -19.40 -3.97 18.98
CA LEU A 190 -19.37 -5.35 18.49
C LEU A 190 -18.00 -5.88 18.00
N LEU A 191 -16.92 -5.10 18.00
CA LEU A 191 -15.66 -5.46 17.36
C LEU A 191 -14.45 -5.60 18.30
N ARG A 192 -14.68 -5.89 19.60
CA ARG A 192 -13.58 -6.22 20.53
C ARG A 192 -12.89 -7.58 20.23
N GLY A 193 -13.44 -8.39 19.34
CA GLY A 193 -12.97 -9.75 19.06
C GLY A 193 -12.26 -9.95 17.72
N VAL A 194 -12.35 -9.01 16.78
CA VAL A 194 -11.66 -9.10 15.47
C VAL A 194 -10.57 -8.04 15.44
N GLY A 195 -9.34 -8.46 15.66
CA GLY A 195 -8.14 -7.64 15.87
C GLY A 195 -7.85 -6.54 14.86
N LEU A 196 -8.65 -5.48 14.88
CA LEU A 196 -8.41 -4.25 14.10
C LEU A 196 -7.16 -3.49 14.55
N GLY A 197 -6.60 -3.85 15.69
CA GLY A 197 -5.29 -3.46 16.18
C GLY A 197 -4.20 -4.51 15.95
N GLY A 198 -4.45 -5.51 15.09
CA GLY A 198 -3.48 -6.57 14.82
C GLY A 198 -2.08 -6.05 14.49
N PRO A 199 -1.07 -6.92 14.46
CA PRO A 199 0.34 -6.53 14.35
C PRO A 199 0.63 -5.61 13.15
N VAL A 200 -0.03 -5.84 12.02
CA VAL A 200 0.09 -4.99 10.81
C VAL A 200 -0.47 -3.58 11.06
N GLY A 201 -1.63 -3.49 11.72
CA GLY A 201 -2.21 -2.20 12.13
C GLY A 201 -1.33 -1.45 13.12
N ALA A 202 -0.76 -2.17 14.11
CA ALA A 202 0.17 -1.61 15.08
C ALA A 202 1.47 -1.14 14.41
N ALA A 203 1.99 -1.88 13.43
CA ALA A 203 3.18 -1.49 12.67
C ALA A 203 2.92 -0.22 11.85
N LEU A 204 1.78 -0.15 11.14
CA LEU A 204 1.37 1.05 10.39
C LEU A 204 1.15 2.26 11.29
N ASN A 205 0.52 2.09 12.45
CA ASN A 205 0.31 3.17 13.40
C ASN A 205 1.64 3.70 13.96
N GLY A 206 2.61 2.83 14.24
CA GLY A 206 3.95 3.22 14.64
C GLY A 206 4.66 4.06 13.57
N VAL A 207 4.54 3.68 12.31
CA VAL A 207 5.06 4.46 11.18
C VAL A 207 4.35 5.81 11.04
N LYS A 208 3.03 5.85 11.19
CA LYS A 208 2.22 7.08 11.10
C LYS A 208 2.52 8.07 12.22
N ALA A 209 2.81 7.61 13.43
CA ALA A 209 3.10 8.47 14.58
C ALA A 209 4.38 9.33 14.36
N VAL A 210 5.33 8.82 13.58
CA VAL A 210 6.61 9.48 13.29
C VAL A 210 6.55 10.34 12.02
N SER A 211 5.44 10.30 11.26
CA SER A 211 5.36 10.81 9.90
C SER A 211 4.44 12.02 9.78
N GLY A 212 4.84 13.04 9.00
CA GLY A 212 3.98 14.16 8.62
C GLY A 212 2.78 13.74 7.77
N SER A 213 1.86 14.67 7.48
CA SER A 213 0.57 14.39 6.83
C SER A 213 0.69 13.65 5.49
N ALA A 214 1.68 13.98 4.66
CA ALA A 214 1.91 13.31 3.37
C ALA A 214 2.30 11.83 3.53
N TYR A 215 3.17 11.52 4.50
CA TYR A 215 3.65 10.15 4.72
C TYR A 215 2.59 9.20 5.26
N ARG A 216 1.50 9.71 5.84
CA ARG A 216 0.34 8.90 6.23
C ARG A 216 -0.38 8.27 5.03
N VAL A 217 -0.18 8.81 3.84
CA VAL A 217 -0.71 8.27 2.58
C VAL A 217 0.38 7.51 1.83
N THR A 218 1.55 8.12 1.64
CA THR A 218 2.59 7.58 0.76
C THR A 218 3.23 6.31 1.30
N ILE A 219 3.43 6.15 2.62
CA ILE A 219 4.02 4.92 3.16
C ILE A 219 3.10 3.70 2.93
N PRO A 220 1.80 3.71 3.32
CA PRO A 220 0.91 2.60 3.01
C PRO A 220 0.74 2.37 1.50
N ALA A 221 0.73 3.45 0.70
CA ALA A 221 0.59 3.35 -0.75
C ALA A 221 1.80 2.66 -1.40
N VAL A 222 3.01 3.01 -1.00
CA VAL A 222 4.24 2.38 -1.51
C VAL A 222 4.32 0.90 -1.09
N LEU A 223 3.94 0.57 0.16
CA LEU A 223 3.83 -0.83 0.59
C LEU A 223 2.82 -1.61 -0.26
N GLN A 224 1.65 -1.02 -0.55
CA GLN A 224 0.64 -1.64 -1.40
C GLN A 224 1.15 -1.86 -2.83
N ILE A 225 1.83 -0.87 -3.42
CA ILE A 225 2.46 -1.01 -4.75
C ILE A 225 3.48 -2.16 -4.75
N ALA A 226 4.37 -2.21 -3.76
CA ALA A 226 5.37 -3.27 -3.65
C ALA A 226 4.73 -4.67 -3.56
N CYS A 227 3.64 -4.82 -2.79
CA CYS A 227 2.88 -6.05 -2.71
C CYS A 227 2.22 -6.40 -4.05
N LEU A 228 1.54 -5.44 -4.70
CA LEU A 228 0.85 -5.66 -5.97
C LEU A 228 1.83 -6.05 -7.08
N ARG A 229 2.98 -5.38 -7.18
CA ARG A 229 4.02 -5.73 -8.17
C ARG A 229 4.46 -7.18 -8.02
N ARG A 230 4.70 -7.65 -6.81
CA ARG A 230 5.08 -9.05 -6.58
C ARG A 230 4.00 -10.04 -6.98
N VAL A 231 2.74 -9.75 -6.65
CA VAL A 231 1.61 -10.59 -7.05
C VAL A 231 1.51 -10.68 -8.57
N ILE A 232 1.63 -9.55 -9.29
CA ILE A 232 1.50 -9.51 -10.76
C ILE A 232 2.71 -10.13 -11.45
N SER A 233 3.95 -9.86 -11.00
CA SER A 233 5.18 -10.38 -11.66
C SER A 233 5.28 -11.89 -11.68
N VAL A 234 4.63 -12.59 -10.75
CA VAL A 234 4.60 -14.06 -10.72
C VAL A 234 3.49 -14.63 -11.62
N THR A 235 2.45 -13.84 -11.92
CA THR A 235 1.31 -14.30 -12.74
C THR A 235 1.60 -14.23 -14.24
N GLN A 236 2.63 -13.48 -14.65
CA GLN A 236 3.04 -13.30 -16.06
C GLN A 236 4.15 -14.23 -16.52
N LYS A 237 4.65 -15.13 -15.68
CA LYS A 237 5.57 -16.23 -16.03
C LYS A 237 4.81 -17.54 -16.14
#